data_5829011114eb1aeff93bca79b829d951
#
_entry.id   5829011114eb1aeff93bca79b829d951
#
_cell.length_a   1.000
_cell.length_b   1.000
_cell.length_c   1.000
_cell.angle_alpha   90.00
_cell.angle_beta   90.00
_cell.angle_gamma   90.00
#
_symmetry.space_group_name_H-M   'P 1'
#
loop_
_entity.id
_entity.type
_entity.pdbx_description
1 polymer ?
#
loop_
_entity_poly.entity_id
_entity_poly.type
_entity_poly.pdbx_seq_one_letter_code
_entity_poly.pdbx_strand_id
1 'polypeptide(L)' 'SRESAVQDVARKAGLTKRETEVASLLLEGRSLRIVQQELFISEGTARTHAKRIYAKLGIHSKQELIDYFKQNLPH' A
#
# COMPACT_ATOMS: atom_id res chain seq x y z
N SER A 1 -16.54 1.05 6.33
CA SER A 1 -15.43 0.88 7.28
C SER A 1 -14.16 1.53 6.73
N ARG A 2 -13.18 1.71 7.60
CA ARG A 2 -11.87 2.25 7.18
C ARG A 2 -11.21 1.37 6.12
N GLU A 3 -11.31 0.06 6.30
CA GLU A 3 -10.74 -0.89 5.33
C GLU A 3 -11.39 -0.74 3.96
N SER A 4 -12.69 -0.63 3.91
CA SER A 4 -13.42 -0.41 2.65
C SER A 4 -12.99 0.89 1.98
N ALA A 5 -12.81 1.95 2.78
CA ALA A 5 -12.37 3.25 2.27
C ALA A 5 -10.96 3.17 1.68
N VAL A 6 -10.04 2.44 2.35
CA VAL A 6 -8.69 2.23 1.84
C VAL A 6 -8.73 1.48 0.51
N GLN A 7 -9.57 0.44 0.42
CA GLN A 7 -9.70 -0.32 -0.82
C GLN A 7 -10.23 0.54 -1.96
N ASP A 8 -11.18 1.43 -1.68
CA ASP A 8 -11.73 2.33 -2.70
C ASP A 8 -10.68 3.29 -3.21
N VAL A 9 -9.89 3.90 -2.32
CA VAL A 9 -8.81 4.81 -2.72
C VAL A 9 -7.79 4.06 -3.56
N ALA A 10 -7.39 2.86 -3.12
CA ALA A 10 -6.41 2.05 -3.84
C ALA A 10 -6.90 1.67 -5.24
N ARG A 11 -8.17 1.27 -5.36
CA ARG A 11 -8.76 0.90 -6.64
C ARG A 11 -8.78 2.10 -7.61
N LYS A 12 -9.18 3.26 -7.12
CA LYS A 12 -9.21 4.48 -7.94
C LYS A 12 -7.83 4.90 -8.40
N ALA A 13 -6.82 4.59 -7.59
CA ALA A 13 -5.42 4.88 -7.92
C ALA A 13 -4.81 3.82 -8.87
N GLY A 14 -5.54 2.76 -9.19
CA GLY A 14 -5.08 1.74 -10.12
C GLY A 14 -4.25 0.63 -9.47
N LEU A 15 -4.31 0.48 -8.15
CA LEU A 15 -3.60 -0.61 -7.48
C LEU A 15 -4.29 -1.94 -7.72
N THR A 16 -3.50 -2.99 -7.92
CA THR A 16 -4.02 -4.36 -7.99
C THR A 16 -4.47 -4.80 -6.59
N LYS A 17 -5.19 -5.92 -6.53
CA LYS A 17 -5.60 -6.48 -5.25
C LYS A 17 -4.42 -6.73 -4.33
N ARG A 18 -3.35 -7.33 -4.86
CA ARG A 18 -2.15 -7.65 -4.07
C ARG A 18 -1.40 -6.39 -3.65
N GLU A 19 -1.29 -5.42 -4.54
CA GLU A 19 -0.70 -4.13 -4.19
C GLU A 19 -1.50 -3.43 -3.09
N THR A 20 -2.83 -3.54 -3.13
CA THR A 20 -3.68 -2.98 -2.08
C THR A 20 -3.42 -3.65 -0.74
N GLU A 21 -3.23 -4.98 -0.71
CA GLU A 21 -2.89 -5.70 0.52
C GLU A 21 -1.55 -5.21 1.09
N VAL A 22 -0.55 -5.04 0.22
CA VAL A 22 0.76 -4.53 0.64
C VAL A 22 0.62 -3.10 1.17
N ALA A 23 -0.08 -2.23 0.45
CA ALA A 23 -0.29 -0.84 0.87
C ALA A 23 -0.99 -0.76 2.22
N SER A 24 -2.01 -1.59 2.44
CA SER A 24 -2.73 -1.63 3.72
C SER A 24 -1.82 -1.95 4.89
N LEU A 25 -0.94 -2.95 4.72
CA LEU A 25 0.01 -3.31 5.77
C LEU A 25 1.01 -2.19 6.03
N LEU A 26 1.51 -1.54 4.98
CA LEU A 26 2.43 -0.42 5.13
C LEU A 26 1.76 0.76 5.85
N LEU A 27 0.48 1.01 5.57
CA LEU A 27 -0.29 2.06 6.25
C LEU A 27 -0.48 1.78 7.74
N GLU A 28 -0.48 0.50 8.13
CA GLU A 28 -0.52 0.09 9.53
C GLU A 28 0.83 0.24 10.23
N GLY A 29 1.87 0.68 9.52
CA GLY A 29 3.20 0.83 10.06
C GLY A 29 4.06 -0.43 9.95
N ARG A 30 3.61 -1.45 9.23
CA ARG A 30 4.38 -2.69 9.07
C ARG A 30 5.58 -2.47 8.17
N SER A 31 6.68 -3.17 8.47
CA SER A 31 7.86 -3.18 7.60
C SER A 31 7.64 -4.12 6.41
N LEU A 32 8.48 -3.99 5.39
CA LEU A 32 8.43 -4.93 4.26
C LEU A 32 8.71 -6.37 4.71
N ARG A 33 9.52 -6.56 5.75
CA ARG A 33 9.77 -7.89 6.29
C ARG A 33 8.48 -8.52 6.82
N ILE A 34 7.69 -7.74 7.55
CA ILE A 34 6.40 -8.21 8.06
C ILE A 34 5.43 -8.46 6.91
N VAL A 35 5.43 -7.62 5.88
CA VAL A 35 4.62 -7.83 4.68
C VAL A 35 4.94 -9.19 4.05
N GLN A 36 6.22 -9.54 3.94
CA GLN A 36 6.64 -10.84 3.41
C GLN A 36 6.05 -11.99 4.22
N GLN A 37 6.10 -11.88 5.53
CA GLN A 37 5.60 -12.91 6.44
C GLN A 37 4.07 -13.03 6.36
N GLU A 38 3.39 -11.90 6.40
CA GLU A 38 1.92 -11.88 6.39
C GLU A 38 1.34 -12.39 5.08
N LEU A 39 1.99 -12.07 3.95
CA LEU A 39 1.48 -12.42 2.64
C LEU A 39 2.16 -13.65 2.03
N PHE A 40 3.11 -14.24 2.74
CA PHE A 40 3.84 -15.44 2.27
C PHE A 40 4.51 -15.19 0.92
N ILE A 41 5.20 -14.06 0.78
CA ILE A 41 5.90 -13.69 -0.45
C ILE A 41 7.38 -13.45 -0.17
N SER A 42 8.20 -13.55 -1.23
CA SER A 42 9.64 -13.31 -1.13
C SER A 42 9.94 -11.83 -0.95
N GLU A 43 11.16 -11.53 -0.52
CA GLU A 43 11.62 -10.15 -0.42
C GLU A 43 11.55 -9.45 -1.77
N GLY A 44 11.99 -10.11 -2.84
CA GLY A 44 11.95 -9.53 -4.19
C GLY A 44 10.53 -9.17 -4.63
N THR A 45 9.56 -10.05 -4.34
CA THR A 45 8.17 -9.81 -4.67
C THR A 45 7.62 -8.63 -3.86
N ALA A 46 7.92 -8.58 -2.56
CA ALA A 46 7.46 -7.49 -1.70
C ALA A 46 8.01 -6.13 -2.18
N ARG A 47 9.31 -6.09 -2.53
CA ARG A 47 9.94 -4.88 -3.06
C ARG A 47 9.33 -4.45 -4.38
N THR A 48 9.04 -5.41 -5.25
CA THR A 48 8.42 -5.12 -6.55
C THR A 48 7.03 -4.52 -6.37
N HIS A 49 6.22 -5.08 -5.46
CA HIS A 49 4.91 -4.53 -5.16
C HIS A 49 5.01 -3.11 -4.61
N ALA A 50 5.90 -2.88 -3.66
CA ALA A 50 6.09 -1.54 -3.08
C ALA A 50 6.52 -0.53 -4.16
N LYS A 51 7.45 -0.92 -5.02
CA LYS A 51 7.94 -0.06 -6.09
C LYS A 51 6.82 0.32 -7.05
N ARG A 52 5.97 -0.65 -7.40
CA ARG A 52 4.82 -0.39 -8.30
C ARG A 52 3.78 0.51 -7.65
N ILE A 53 3.52 0.31 -6.36
CA ILE A 53 2.62 1.18 -5.60
C ILE A 53 3.13 2.62 -5.66
N TYR A 54 4.40 2.82 -5.34
CA TYR A 54 4.99 4.16 -5.33
C TYR A 54 4.93 4.81 -6.70
N ALA A 55 5.20 4.04 -7.75
CA ALA A 55 5.11 4.55 -9.12
C ALA A 55 3.68 4.96 -9.49
N LYS A 56 2.70 4.12 -9.15
CA LYS A 56 1.30 4.40 -9.48
C LYS A 56 0.74 5.61 -8.75
N LEU A 57 1.19 5.83 -7.51
CA LEU A 57 0.74 6.95 -6.70
C LEU A 57 1.59 8.20 -6.90
N GLY A 58 2.72 8.10 -7.62
CA GLY A 58 3.63 9.21 -7.83
C GLY A 58 4.35 9.64 -6.56
N ILE A 59 4.70 8.69 -5.69
CA ILE A 59 5.32 8.96 -4.39
C ILE A 59 6.67 8.25 -4.29
N HIS A 60 7.47 8.64 -3.28
CA HIS A 60 8.86 8.17 -3.15
C HIS A 60 9.22 7.68 -1.75
N SER A 61 8.27 7.71 -0.81
CA SER A 61 8.55 7.29 0.57
C SER A 61 7.30 6.75 1.24
N LYS A 62 7.51 6.04 2.34
CA LYS A 62 6.40 5.51 3.15
C LYS A 62 5.57 6.64 3.75
N GLN A 63 6.23 7.75 4.14
CA GLN A 63 5.50 8.90 4.66
C GLN A 63 4.58 9.51 3.59
N GLU A 64 5.05 9.61 2.36
CA GLU A 64 4.22 10.09 1.27
C GLU A 64 3.05 9.15 0.98
N LEU A 65 3.23 7.84 1.17
CA LEU A 65 2.14 6.87 1.05
C LEU A 65 1.06 7.17 2.10
N ILE A 66 1.47 7.36 3.34
CA ILE A 66 0.55 7.70 4.43
C ILE A 66 -0.18 9.00 4.11
N ASP A 67 0.53 10.02 3.68
CA ASP A 67 -0.05 11.32 3.35
C ASP A 67 -1.05 11.21 2.21
N TYR A 68 -0.71 10.43 1.17
CA TYR A 68 -1.60 10.23 0.04
C TYR A 68 -2.96 9.67 0.50
N PHE A 69 -2.93 8.63 1.33
CA PHE A 69 -4.18 8.03 1.81
C PHE A 69 -4.93 8.96 2.76
N LYS A 70 -4.23 9.69 3.63
CA LYS A 70 -4.89 10.68 4.49
C LYS A 70 -5.65 11.73 3.69
N GLN A 71 -5.07 12.18 2.58
CA GLN A 71 -5.69 13.20 1.73
C GLN A 71 -6.89 12.67 0.96
N ASN A 72 -6.91 11.39 0.65
CA ASN A 72 -7.94 10.79 -0.20
C ASN A 72 -8.99 9.96 0.55
N LEU A 73 -8.78 9.68 1.83
CA LEU A 73 -9.79 9.01 2.64
C LEU A 73 -10.84 10.01 3.13
N PRO A 74 -12.09 9.55 3.35
CA PRO A 74 -13.12 10.39 3.96
C PRO A 74 -12.70 10.84 5.36
N HIS A 75 -13.06 12.06 5.72
CA HIS A 75 -12.77 12.62 7.04
C HIS A 75 -13.80 12.21 8.08
#